data_1a0fd0b6b94a66850d49932fdf20901e
#
_entry.id   1a0fd0b6b94a66850d49932fdf20901e
#
_cell.length_a   1.000
_cell.length_b   1.000
_cell.length_c   1.000
_cell.angle_alpha   90.00
_cell.angle_beta   90.00
_cell.angle_gamma   90.00
#
_symmetry.space_group_name_H-M   'P 1'
#
loop_
_entity.id
_entity.type
_entity.pdbx_description
1 polymer ?
#
loop_
_entity_poly.entity_id
_entity_poly.type
_entity_poly.pdbx_seq_one_letter_code
_entity_poly.pdbx_strand_id
1 'polypeptide(L)'
;GSEMCIRDSFGPQRLVLHPSSEPIADEEREIRLQNSANSIGRLALSAKEIGAVLCIENLPRTCLGRDSGELMRLIADYPEVMVCFDSNHLLKEEHAHFFEAVGNRIGTIHASDYDRKDERHWLPGEGVIDWPDFLRRLQASGYKGVFMHEVRAGVNATPENVVKAYKEVILGKMKK
;
A
#
# COMPACT_ATOMS: atom_id res chain seq x y z
N GLY A 1 -11.18 -26.13 -2.75
CA GLY A 1 -11.70 -26.22 -1.37
C GLY A 1 -10.72 -25.78 -0.30
N SER A 2 -9.40 -25.92 -0.52
CA SER A 2 -8.39 -25.65 0.50
C SER A 2 -8.19 -24.17 0.84
N GLU A 3 -8.23 -23.27 -0.15
CA GLU A 3 -7.97 -21.83 0.08
C GLU A 3 -9.07 -21.15 0.88
N MET A 4 -10.31 -21.50 0.65
CA MET A 4 -11.43 -20.95 1.44
C MET A 4 -11.37 -21.41 2.92
N CYS A 5 -10.96 -22.65 3.18
CA CYS A 5 -10.79 -23.15 4.55
C CYS A 5 -9.65 -22.44 5.29
N ILE A 6 -8.55 -22.13 4.61
CA ILE A 6 -7.43 -21.37 5.18
C ILE A 6 -7.89 -19.96 5.56
N ARG A 7 -8.61 -19.26 4.67
CA ARG A 7 -9.17 -17.94 4.93
C ARG A 7 -10.04 -17.94 6.18
N ASP A 8 -10.97 -18.90 6.30
CA ASP A 8 -11.92 -18.97 7.41
C ASP A 8 -11.20 -19.21 8.76
N SER A 9 -10.04 -19.86 8.72
CA SER A 9 -9.20 -20.10 9.89
C SER A 9 -8.50 -18.84 10.43
N PHE A 10 -8.28 -17.82 9.58
CA PHE A 10 -7.56 -16.61 9.95
C PHE A 10 -8.48 -15.40 10.26
N GLY A 11 -9.80 -15.55 10.12
CA GLY A 11 -10.76 -14.48 10.32
C GLY A 11 -10.78 -13.43 9.18
N PRO A 12 -11.35 -12.26 9.42
CA PRO A 12 -11.48 -11.21 8.40
C PRO A 12 -10.12 -10.82 7.82
N GLN A 13 -10.00 -10.91 6.49
CA GLN A 13 -8.76 -10.64 5.77
C GLN A 13 -8.80 -9.26 5.10
N ARG A 14 -7.63 -8.70 4.84
CA ARG A 14 -7.46 -7.57 3.94
C ARG A 14 -7.15 -8.09 2.55
N LEU A 15 -7.93 -7.64 1.57
CA LEU A 15 -7.74 -7.97 0.16
C LEU A 15 -7.13 -6.76 -0.52
N VAL A 16 -5.90 -6.89 -1.00
CA VAL A 16 -5.22 -5.84 -1.75
C VAL A 16 -5.61 -5.94 -3.22
N LEU A 17 -5.96 -4.80 -3.80
CA LEU A 17 -6.31 -4.67 -5.21
C LEU A 17 -5.51 -3.54 -5.85
N HIS A 18 -4.87 -3.85 -6.97
CA HIS A 18 -4.33 -2.87 -7.89
C HIS A 18 -5.46 -2.22 -8.68
N PRO A 19 -5.64 -0.89 -8.66
CA PRO A 19 -6.74 -0.23 -9.37
C PRO A 19 -6.58 -0.26 -10.89
N SER A 20 -5.40 -0.59 -11.38
CA SER A 20 -5.11 -0.76 -12.81
C SER A 20 -3.82 -1.52 -13.04
N SER A 21 -3.49 -1.72 -14.32
CA SER A 21 -2.15 -2.05 -14.84
C SER A 21 -1.69 -0.95 -15.78
N GLU A 22 -0.40 -0.85 -16.04
CA GLU A 22 0.17 0.10 -17.00
C GLU A 22 0.48 -0.55 -18.36
N PRO A 23 0.65 0.25 -19.43
CA PRO A 23 0.57 1.71 -19.44
C PRO A 23 -0.88 2.24 -19.52
N ILE A 24 -1.11 3.45 -18.97
CA ILE A 24 -2.36 4.19 -19.17
C ILE A 24 -2.02 5.53 -19.81
N ALA A 25 -2.60 5.78 -21.00
CA ALA A 25 -2.48 7.05 -21.68
C ALA A 25 -3.28 8.16 -20.97
N ASP A 26 -2.81 9.39 -21.04
CA ASP A 26 -3.46 10.51 -20.36
C ASP A 26 -4.87 10.77 -20.91
N GLU A 27 -5.10 10.54 -22.21
CA GLU A 27 -6.40 10.68 -22.87
C GLU A 27 -7.45 9.69 -22.35
N GLU A 28 -7.01 8.51 -21.91
CA GLU A 28 -7.90 7.48 -21.38
C GLU A 28 -8.07 7.58 -19.85
N ARG A 29 -7.26 8.41 -19.18
CA ARG A 29 -7.11 8.39 -17.74
C ARG A 29 -8.43 8.61 -17.00
N GLU A 30 -9.21 9.60 -17.39
CA GLU A 30 -10.46 9.93 -16.69
C GLU A 30 -11.51 8.81 -16.84
N ILE A 31 -11.67 8.24 -18.02
CA ILE A 31 -12.60 7.11 -18.22
C ILE A 31 -12.12 5.85 -17.48
N ARG A 32 -10.81 5.64 -17.40
CA ARG A 32 -10.22 4.53 -16.64
C ARG A 32 -10.42 4.69 -15.14
N LEU A 33 -10.27 5.91 -14.60
CA LEU A 33 -10.57 6.23 -13.21
C LEU A 33 -12.02 5.91 -12.87
N GLN A 34 -12.97 6.37 -13.70
CA GLN A 34 -14.39 6.11 -13.49
C GLN A 34 -14.72 4.61 -13.52
N ASN A 35 -14.18 3.88 -14.49
CA ASN A 35 -14.40 2.44 -14.62
C ASN A 35 -13.80 1.66 -13.42
N SER A 36 -12.61 2.07 -12.99
CA SER A 36 -11.96 1.47 -11.81
C SER A 36 -12.75 1.74 -10.53
N ALA A 37 -13.21 2.98 -10.30
CA ALA A 37 -14.04 3.31 -9.15
C ALA A 37 -15.34 2.48 -9.11
N ASN A 38 -16.03 2.33 -10.25
CA ASN A 38 -17.22 1.49 -10.36
C ASN A 38 -16.93 0.01 -10.04
N SER A 39 -15.78 -0.49 -10.48
CA SER A 39 -15.35 -1.86 -10.19
C SER A 39 -14.99 -2.05 -8.71
N ILE A 40 -14.32 -1.07 -8.12
CA ILE A 40 -13.99 -1.04 -6.69
C ILE A 40 -15.27 -1.13 -5.85
N GLY A 41 -16.31 -0.35 -6.18
CA GLY A 41 -17.58 -0.39 -5.46
C GLY A 41 -18.24 -1.78 -5.50
N ARG A 42 -18.22 -2.45 -6.64
CA ARG A 42 -18.74 -3.83 -6.76
C ARG A 42 -17.92 -4.82 -5.93
N LEU A 43 -16.60 -4.72 -5.99
CA LEU A 43 -15.71 -5.58 -5.21
C LEU A 43 -15.79 -5.31 -3.71
N ALA A 44 -16.02 -4.07 -3.29
CA ALA A 44 -16.24 -3.71 -1.89
C ALA A 44 -17.46 -4.43 -1.30
N LEU A 45 -18.56 -4.51 -2.06
CA LEU A 45 -19.74 -5.27 -1.64
C LEU A 45 -19.42 -6.76 -1.47
N SER A 46 -18.75 -7.37 -2.46
CA SER A 46 -18.34 -8.77 -2.37
C SER A 46 -17.37 -9.04 -1.23
N ALA A 47 -16.42 -8.13 -0.97
CA ALA A 47 -15.51 -8.24 0.16
C ALA A 47 -16.26 -8.21 1.49
N LYS A 48 -17.24 -7.32 1.62
CA LYS A 48 -18.08 -7.22 2.81
C LYS A 48 -18.88 -8.50 3.06
N GLU A 49 -19.45 -9.10 2.03
CA GLU A 49 -20.21 -10.37 2.14
C GLU A 49 -19.37 -11.50 2.72
N ILE A 50 -18.09 -11.52 2.47
CA ILE A 50 -17.16 -12.53 3.00
C ILE A 50 -16.43 -12.07 4.27
N GLY A 51 -16.81 -10.94 4.85
CA GLY A 51 -16.18 -10.38 6.05
C GLY A 51 -14.76 -9.88 5.85
N ALA A 52 -14.36 -9.54 4.61
CA ALA A 52 -13.05 -9.00 4.29
C ALA A 52 -13.10 -7.48 4.11
N VAL A 53 -11.93 -6.83 4.21
CA VAL A 53 -11.74 -5.40 3.94
C VAL A 53 -10.98 -5.24 2.63
N LEU A 54 -11.57 -4.54 1.66
CA LEU A 54 -10.89 -4.21 0.41
C LEU A 54 -9.93 -3.04 0.64
N CYS A 55 -8.68 -3.20 0.21
CA CYS A 55 -7.63 -2.19 0.27
C CYS A 55 -7.12 -1.90 -1.14
N ILE A 56 -7.20 -0.65 -1.57
CA ILE A 56 -6.70 -0.23 -2.89
C ILE A 56 -5.27 0.28 -2.73
N GLU A 57 -4.38 -0.24 -3.55
CA GLU A 57 -2.96 0.08 -3.49
C GLU A 57 -2.64 1.31 -4.34
N ASN A 58 -1.80 2.22 -3.80
CA ASN A 58 -1.17 3.24 -4.62
C ASN A 58 -0.14 2.59 -5.54
N LEU A 59 -0.16 2.95 -6.82
CA LEU A 59 0.71 2.36 -7.83
C LEU A 59 1.63 3.40 -8.48
N PRO A 60 2.78 2.99 -9.02
CA PRO A 60 3.74 3.92 -9.58
C PRO A 60 3.39 4.37 -11.02
N ARG A 61 4.19 5.25 -11.59
CA ARG A 61 4.28 5.65 -13.00
C ARG A 61 2.95 6.08 -13.63
N THR A 62 2.44 5.31 -14.58
CA THR A 62 1.21 5.62 -15.33
C THR A 62 -0.03 4.93 -14.78
N CYS A 63 0.10 4.07 -13.78
CA CYS A 63 -1.03 3.41 -13.13
C CYS A 63 -2.00 4.42 -12.51
N LEU A 64 -3.24 3.98 -12.28
CA LEU A 64 -4.21 4.72 -11.47
C LEU A 64 -3.81 4.65 -9.99
N GLY A 65 -4.15 5.71 -9.24
CA GLY A 65 -3.74 5.80 -7.84
C GLY A 65 -2.26 6.12 -7.66
N ARG A 66 -1.62 6.74 -8.66
CA ARG A 66 -0.20 7.13 -8.66
C ARG A 66 0.15 8.26 -7.67
N ASP A 67 -0.85 8.87 -7.11
CA ASP A 67 -0.76 9.88 -6.05
C ASP A 67 -1.99 9.81 -5.14
N SER A 68 -1.91 10.46 -3.99
CA SER A 68 -2.98 10.45 -2.99
C SER A 68 -4.29 11.02 -3.53
N GLY A 69 -4.24 12.04 -4.37
CA GLY A 69 -5.42 12.67 -4.95
C GLY A 69 -6.22 11.71 -5.82
N GLU A 70 -5.56 10.99 -6.73
CA GLU A 70 -6.22 9.97 -7.55
C GLU A 70 -6.71 8.78 -6.72
N LEU A 71 -5.89 8.31 -5.80
CA LEU A 71 -6.25 7.18 -4.94
C LEU A 71 -7.52 7.49 -4.12
N MET A 72 -7.58 8.66 -3.52
CA MET A 72 -8.75 9.08 -2.74
C MET A 72 -9.99 9.30 -3.63
N ARG A 73 -9.84 9.76 -4.88
CA ARG A 73 -10.95 9.82 -5.85
C ARG A 73 -11.52 8.43 -6.16
N LEU A 74 -10.66 7.42 -6.31
CA LEU A 74 -11.10 6.03 -6.59
C LEU A 74 -12.00 5.45 -5.51
N ILE A 75 -11.83 5.88 -4.26
CA ILE A 75 -12.52 5.33 -3.09
C ILE A 75 -13.44 6.35 -2.40
N ALA A 76 -13.71 7.50 -3.04
CA ALA A 76 -14.46 8.60 -2.42
C ALA A 76 -15.86 8.18 -1.97
N ASP A 77 -16.57 7.39 -2.77
CA ASP A 77 -17.94 6.97 -2.52
C ASP A 77 -18.03 5.69 -1.65
N TYR A 78 -16.89 5.12 -1.25
CA TYR A 78 -16.83 3.82 -0.55
C TYR A 78 -16.06 3.97 0.78
N PRO A 79 -16.71 4.44 1.85
CA PRO A 79 -16.04 4.72 3.13
C PRO A 79 -15.47 3.46 3.81
N GLU A 80 -15.97 2.28 3.48
CA GLU A 80 -15.49 0.98 3.98
C GLU A 80 -14.21 0.49 3.27
N VAL A 81 -13.91 1.02 2.08
CA VAL A 81 -12.69 0.67 1.35
C VAL A 81 -11.50 1.39 1.96
N MET A 82 -10.44 0.68 2.22
CA MET A 82 -9.21 1.19 2.81
C MET A 82 -8.11 1.33 1.75
N VAL A 83 -6.98 1.84 2.16
CA VAL A 83 -5.78 1.99 1.34
C VAL A 83 -4.75 0.94 1.73
N CYS A 84 -4.15 0.29 0.74
CA CYS A 84 -2.86 -0.37 0.89
C CYS A 84 -1.78 0.66 0.54
N PHE A 85 -1.02 1.11 1.53
CA PHE A 85 0.04 2.07 1.31
C PHE A 85 1.35 1.35 0.97
N ASP A 86 1.73 1.37 -0.31
CA ASP A 86 3.07 0.95 -0.72
C ASP A 86 4.04 2.14 -0.67
N SER A 87 5.07 1.99 0.15
CA SER A 87 6.06 3.04 0.40
C SER A 87 6.99 3.29 -0.78
N ASN A 88 7.11 2.33 -1.69
CA ASN A 88 8.03 2.32 -2.82
C ASN A 88 7.42 2.89 -4.11
N HIS A 89 6.10 3.08 -4.14
CA HIS A 89 5.36 3.49 -5.33
C HIS A 89 5.14 5.01 -5.47
N LEU A 90 5.53 5.81 -4.46
CA LEU A 90 5.34 7.27 -4.50
C LEU A 90 6.46 7.96 -5.28
N LEU A 91 6.31 8.05 -6.60
CA LEU A 91 7.26 8.73 -7.49
C LEU A 91 6.92 10.21 -7.72
N LYS A 92 5.68 10.64 -7.41
CA LYS A 92 5.15 11.97 -7.74
C LYS A 92 4.88 12.85 -6.53
N GLU A 93 4.88 12.29 -5.33
CA GLU A 93 4.65 13.06 -4.11
C GLU A 93 5.48 12.53 -2.94
N GLU A 94 5.56 13.33 -1.88
CA GLU A 94 6.27 12.97 -0.66
C GLU A 94 5.39 12.07 0.23
N HIS A 95 6.00 11.13 0.96
CA HIS A 95 5.30 10.31 1.94
C HIS A 95 4.50 11.15 2.94
N ALA A 96 5.05 12.29 3.36
CA ALA A 96 4.37 13.21 4.28
C ALA A 96 3.01 13.67 3.75
N HIS A 97 2.96 14.11 2.49
CA HIS A 97 1.73 14.56 1.83
C HIS A 97 0.72 13.41 1.68
N PHE A 98 1.22 12.22 1.29
CA PHE A 98 0.36 11.04 1.18
C PHE A 98 -0.30 10.70 2.53
N PHE A 99 0.47 10.66 3.63
CA PHE A 99 -0.09 10.42 4.96
C PHE A 99 -1.14 11.46 5.36
N GLU A 100 -0.93 12.74 5.05
CA GLU A 100 -1.87 13.81 5.34
C GLU A 100 -3.18 13.64 4.56
N ALA A 101 -3.10 13.27 3.29
CA ALA A 101 -4.27 13.10 2.42
C ALA A 101 -5.06 11.82 2.74
N VAL A 102 -4.38 10.72 3.02
CA VAL A 102 -5.00 9.41 3.24
C VAL A 102 -5.48 9.25 4.69
N GLY A 103 -4.74 9.80 5.64
CA GLY A 103 -5.10 9.80 7.05
C GLY A 103 -5.34 8.39 7.63
N ASN A 104 -6.48 8.20 8.28
CA ASN A 104 -6.87 6.94 8.92
C ASN A 104 -7.43 5.88 7.96
N ARG A 105 -7.41 6.14 6.65
CA ARG A 105 -7.86 5.18 5.62
C ARG A 105 -6.82 4.09 5.33
N ILE A 106 -5.63 4.10 5.94
CA ILE A 106 -4.60 3.07 5.75
C ILE A 106 -5.06 1.77 6.42
N GLY A 107 -5.36 0.76 5.60
CA GLY A 107 -5.79 -0.57 6.03
C GLY A 107 -4.65 -1.58 6.10
N THR A 108 -3.67 -1.46 5.21
CA THR A 108 -2.45 -2.27 5.19
C THR A 108 -1.30 -1.46 4.58
N ILE A 109 -0.08 -1.94 4.72
CA ILE A 109 1.11 -1.34 4.11
C ILE A 109 1.93 -2.41 3.40
N HIS A 110 2.60 -2.00 2.32
CA HIS A 110 3.71 -2.70 1.69
C HIS A 110 4.97 -1.85 1.88
N ALA A 111 5.94 -2.38 2.61
CA ALA A 111 7.12 -1.63 3.03
C ALA A 111 8.37 -2.13 2.34
N SER A 112 8.95 -1.28 1.52
CA SER A 112 10.26 -1.46 0.90
C SER A 112 10.88 -0.10 0.60
N ASP A 113 12.18 -0.07 0.30
CA ASP A 113 12.89 1.16 0.02
C ASP A 113 13.17 1.35 -1.47
N TYR A 114 13.49 2.57 -1.88
CA TYR A 114 13.71 2.93 -3.28
C TYR A 114 14.58 4.21 -3.40
N ASP A 115 14.85 4.61 -4.64
CA ASP A 115 15.66 5.79 -4.97
C ASP A 115 14.84 7.01 -5.41
N ARG A 116 13.50 6.96 -5.32
CA ARG A 116 12.55 7.96 -5.83
C ARG A 116 12.56 8.17 -7.35
N LYS A 117 13.33 7.40 -8.08
CA LYS A 117 13.36 7.46 -9.55
C LYS A 117 12.46 6.42 -10.16
N ASP A 118 12.42 5.24 -9.52
CA ASP A 118 11.56 4.12 -9.91
C ASP A 118 11.29 3.22 -8.70
N GLU A 119 10.33 2.30 -8.81
CA GLU A 119 10.14 1.24 -7.82
C GLU A 119 11.38 0.32 -7.80
N ARG A 120 11.84 -0.04 -6.60
CA ARG A 120 13.05 -0.86 -6.41
C ARG A 120 12.82 -2.09 -5.56
N HIS A 121 11.90 -2.01 -4.60
CA HIS A 121 11.65 -3.05 -3.61
C HIS A 121 12.90 -3.48 -2.84
N TRP A 122 13.72 -2.50 -2.46
CA TRP A 122 14.93 -2.71 -1.64
C TRP A 122 14.57 -2.92 -0.17
N LEU A 123 15.53 -3.44 0.59
CA LEU A 123 15.39 -3.53 2.04
C LEU A 123 15.29 -2.12 2.67
N PRO A 124 14.50 -1.95 3.74
CA PRO A 124 14.49 -0.71 4.49
C PRO A 124 15.89 -0.26 4.91
N GLY A 125 16.25 0.97 4.58
CA GLY A 125 17.56 1.57 4.82
C GLY A 125 18.56 1.46 3.66
N GLU A 126 18.22 0.79 2.57
CA GLU A 126 19.04 0.74 1.35
C GLU A 126 18.71 1.87 0.37
N GLY A 127 17.62 2.60 0.58
CA GLY A 127 17.16 3.69 -0.27
C GLY A 127 17.13 5.04 0.44
N VAL A 128 16.12 5.85 0.07
CA VAL A 128 16.06 7.27 0.50
C VAL A 128 14.88 7.56 1.45
N ILE A 129 14.11 6.56 1.88
CA ILE A 129 12.98 6.77 2.78
C ILE A 129 13.49 7.17 4.17
N ASP A 130 12.97 8.29 4.70
CA ASP A 130 13.13 8.64 6.11
C ASP A 130 12.21 7.76 6.97
N TRP A 131 12.71 6.57 7.33
CA TRP A 131 11.96 5.58 8.12
C TRP A 131 11.51 6.10 9.48
N PRO A 132 12.30 6.90 10.22
CA PRO A 132 11.81 7.53 11.44
C PRO A 132 10.59 8.43 11.24
N ASP A 133 10.57 9.25 10.18
CA ASP A 133 9.42 10.09 9.83
C ASP A 133 8.24 9.24 9.36
N PHE A 134 8.49 8.27 8.48
CA PHE A 134 7.48 7.33 8.00
C PHE A 134 6.75 6.63 9.15
N LEU A 135 7.50 6.05 10.09
CA LEU A 135 6.93 5.32 11.24
C LEU A 135 6.14 6.24 12.17
N ARG A 136 6.62 7.45 12.40
CA ARG A 136 5.92 8.46 13.20
C ARG A 136 4.55 8.82 12.59
N ARG A 137 4.51 9.04 11.27
CA ARG A 137 3.27 9.34 10.53
C ARG A 137 2.35 8.13 10.48
N LEU A 138 2.88 6.94 10.27
CA LEU A 138 2.10 5.70 10.30
C LEU A 138 1.44 5.49 11.67
N GLN A 139 2.16 5.74 12.74
CA GLN A 139 1.60 5.70 14.10
C GLN A 139 0.53 6.78 14.32
N ALA A 140 0.78 8.00 13.85
CA ALA A 140 -0.15 9.13 13.96
C ALA A 140 -1.45 8.91 13.16
N SER A 141 -1.40 8.14 12.05
CA SER A 141 -2.60 7.74 11.29
C SER A 141 -3.51 6.79 12.05
N GLY A 142 -3.07 6.25 13.19
CA GLY A 142 -3.81 5.27 13.96
C GLY A 142 -3.67 3.83 13.44
N TYR A 143 -2.79 3.58 12.48
CA TYR A 143 -2.54 2.25 11.94
C TYR A 143 -2.08 1.26 13.01
N LYS A 144 -2.73 0.10 13.05
CA LYS A 144 -2.44 -1.00 14.00
C LYS A 144 -2.27 -2.35 13.30
N GLY A 145 -2.14 -2.32 11.97
CA GLY A 145 -1.98 -3.53 11.18
C GLY A 145 -0.55 -4.09 11.22
N VAL A 146 -0.34 -5.12 10.43
CA VAL A 146 0.97 -5.78 10.28
C VAL A 146 1.91 -4.89 9.46
N PHE A 147 3.16 -4.75 9.87
CA PHE A 147 4.21 -4.14 9.06
C PHE A 147 4.69 -5.18 8.04
N MET A 148 4.11 -5.12 6.84
CA MET A 148 4.40 -6.09 5.79
C MET A 148 5.53 -5.60 4.90
N HIS A 149 6.59 -6.40 4.80
CA HIS A 149 7.67 -6.15 3.86
C HIS A 149 7.31 -6.68 2.47
N GLU A 150 7.48 -5.84 1.46
CA GLU A 150 7.39 -6.22 0.05
C GLU A 150 8.73 -5.95 -0.64
N VAL A 151 9.69 -6.83 -0.43
CA VAL A 151 11.04 -6.71 -0.96
C VAL A 151 11.26 -7.70 -2.10
N ARG A 152 11.97 -7.27 -3.15
CA ARG A 152 12.29 -8.13 -4.28
C ARG A 152 13.32 -9.17 -3.87
N ALA A 153 13.02 -10.44 -4.10
CA ALA A 153 13.98 -11.52 -3.90
C ALA A 153 15.26 -11.28 -4.73
N GLY A 154 16.40 -11.41 -4.09
CA GLY A 154 17.72 -11.15 -4.71
C GLY A 154 18.84 -11.43 -3.73
N VAL A 155 20.05 -11.02 -4.10
CA VAL A 155 21.28 -11.28 -3.32
C VAL A 155 21.17 -10.76 -1.88
N ASN A 156 20.49 -9.62 -1.68
CA ASN A 156 20.39 -8.97 -0.38
C ASN A 156 19.08 -9.28 0.35
N ALA A 157 17.99 -9.65 -0.34
CA ALA A 157 16.68 -9.89 0.26
C ALA A 157 16.48 -11.36 0.68
N THR A 158 17.38 -11.85 1.52
CA THR A 158 17.19 -13.13 2.22
C THR A 158 16.28 -12.94 3.44
N PRO A 159 15.58 -13.98 3.95
CA PRO A 159 14.79 -13.88 5.18
C PRO A 159 15.57 -13.30 6.36
N GLU A 160 16.84 -13.66 6.50
CA GLU A 160 17.73 -13.16 7.57
C GLU A 160 17.98 -11.66 7.43
N ASN A 161 18.22 -11.18 6.20
CA ASN A 161 18.45 -9.77 5.93
C ASN A 161 17.18 -8.93 6.11
N VAL A 162 16.00 -9.46 5.75
CA VAL A 162 14.71 -8.82 6.03
C VAL A 162 14.52 -8.65 7.53
N VAL A 163 14.75 -9.71 8.31
CA VAL A 163 14.65 -9.65 9.79
C VAL A 163 15.68 -8.68 10.37
N LYS A 164 16.89 -8.64 9.83
CA LYS A 164 17.94 -7.71 10.26
C LYS A 164 17.53 -6.26 9.98
N ALA A 165 17.11 -5.94 8.74
CA ALA A 165 16.65 -4.61 8.37
C ALA A 165 15.47 -4.16 9.23
N TYR A 166 14.50 -5.04 9.49
CA TYR A 166 13.40 -4.74 10.39
C TYR A 166 13.87 -4.39 11.80
N LYS A 167 14.79 -5.17 12.39
CA LYS A 167 15.32 -4.90 13.75
C LYS A 167 16.13 -3.62 13.83
N GLU A 168 16.99 -3.36 12.85
CA GLU A 168 17.93 -2.24 12.88
C GLU A 168 17.30 -0.93 12.42
N VAL A 169 16.52 -0.95 11.36
CA VAL A 169 15.94 0.25 10.75
C VAL A 169 14.56 0.55 11.35
N ILE A 170 13.68 -0.43 11.41
CA ILE A 170 12.30 -0.20 11.87
C ILE A 170 12.22 -0.17 13.40
N LEU A 171 12.55 -1.28 14.08
CA LEU A 171 12.46 -1.33 15.55
C LEU A 171 13.52 -0.48 16.26
N GLY A 172 14.72 -0.37 15.70
CA GLY A 172 15.80 0.44 16.27
C GLY A 172 15.49 1.94 16.34
N LYS A 173 14.59 2.43 15.46
CA LYS A 173 14.16 3.83 15.39
C LYS A 173 12.88 4.12 16.18
N MET A 174 12.09 3.10 16.51
CA MET A 174 10.90 3.25 17.36
C MET A 174 11.22 3.40 18.85
N LYS A 175 12.46 3.09 19.28
CA LYS A 175 12.88 3.12 20.69
C LYS A 175 13.55 4.43 21.13
N LYS A 176 13.60 5.43 20.27
CA LYS A 176 14.11 6.77 20.57
C LYS A 176 12.98 7.80 20.52
#